data_bbd2aa5360d9ee872d784a0c57da6db8
#
_entry.id   bbd2aa5360d9ee872d784a0c57da6db8
#
_cell.length_a   1.000
_cell.length_b   1.000
_cell.length_c   1.000
_cell.angle_alpha   90.00
_cell.angle_beta   90.00
_cell.angle_gamma   90.00
#
_symmetry.space_group_name_H-M   'P 1'
#
loop_
_entity.id
_entity.type
_entity.pdbx_description
1 polymer ?
#
loop_
_entity_poly.entity_id
_entity_poly.type
_entity_poly.pdbx_seq_one_letter_code
_entity_poly.pdbx_strand_id
1 'polypeptide(L)'
;MRIYNVPDVSEHQPNFDFTPYAGKYAILRAGVAGREDYSFRRHVSECQRLGITIGVYFYSYALNTAQAIEEAQRFLSIIDGVDIGLGVWLDMEDADHYKVNNGVYITHDNIAPMSRAFCDVVASAGYYTGIYTSLSWLGYLAPECDPYDKWVAAWGNNDGSHTVDTSAYGTIQQYTSNYGTLDENVIFVDPSIYRTGVSADRPAEYVQTPTQSPVATSENVYVVQHGDTLSGIAAKFGTTYQHLAEINGISDPNVIYAGQEIVISGEPVANTSDEVYYTIQDGDTLSGIADKFGTSYQYLAYLNGISNPNVIYAGTTIRIR
;
A
#
# COMPACT_ATOMS: atom_id res chain seq x y z
N MET A 1 6.50 3.84 22.22
CA MET A 1 7.74 3.04 22.12
C MET A 1 8.06 2.89 20.64
N ARG A 2 9.34 2.90 20.23
CA ARG A 2 9.73 2.61 18.83
C ARG A 2 10.90 1.64 18.85
N ILE A 3 10.75 0.53 18.13
CA ILE A 3 11.79 -0.49 17.99
C ILE A 3 12.21 -0.50 16.52
N TYR A 4 13.43 -0.04 16.26
CA TYR A 4 14.01 0.06 14.93
C TYR A 4 14.85 -1.17 14.56
N ASN A 5 15.26 -1.26 13.32
CA ASN A 5 16.14 -2.27 12.77
C ASN A 5 15.56 -3.68 12.97
N VAL A 6 14.29 -3.85 12.62
CA VAL A 6 13.64 -5.16 12.56
C VAL A 6 13.73 -5.63 11.10
N PRO A 7 14.58 -6.61 10.77
CA PRO A 7 14.70 -7.07 9.40
C PRO A 7 13.46 -7.86 8.99
N ASP A 8 13.04 -7.74 7.74
CA ASP A 8 12.20 -8.74 7.12
C ASP A 8 12.96 -9.45 5.99
N VAL A 9 12.86 -10.77 5.98
CA VAL A 9 13.67 -11.64 5.13
C VAL A 9 12.85 -12.78 4.51
N SER A 10 13.31 -13.21 3.35
CA SER A 10 12.69 -14.27 2.56
C SER A 10 13.75 -15.20 1.94
N GLU A 11 13.33 -16.03 0.99
CA GLU A 11 14.25 -16.86 0.19
C GLU A 11 15.25 -16.04 -0.64
N HIS A 12 15.03 -14.72 -0.79
CA HIS A 12 15.98 -13.83 -1.46
C HIS A 12 17.23 -13.58 -0.61
N GLN A 13 17.15 -13.79 0.71
CA GLN A 13 18.27 -13.72 1.65
C GLN A 13 18.52 -15.11 2.30
N PRO A 14 18.84 -16.16 1.52
CA PRO A 14 18.85 -17.55 2.01
C PRO A 14 19.92 -17.79 3.08
N ASN A 15 20.96 -16.97 3.13
CA ASN A 15 22.08 -17.08 4.08
C ASN A 15 22.16 -15.88 5.03
N PHE A 16 21.01 -15.27 5.34
CA PHE A 16 20.95 -14.11 6.23
C PHE A 16 21.57 -14.43 7.59
N ASP A 17 22.43 -13.53 8.08
CA ASP A 17 23.05 -13.62 9.40
C ASP A 17 22.16 -12.94 10.45
N PHE A 18 21.46 -13.73 11.23
CA PHE A 18 20.60 -13.25 12.33
C PHE A 18 21.38 -12.89 13.60
N THR A 19 22.71 -13.14 13.68
CA THR A 19 23.48 -12.91 14.90
C THR A 19 23.37 -11.49 15.47
N PRO A 20 23.33 -10.39 14.67
CA PRO A 20 23.17 -9.03 15.20
C PRO A 20 21.79 -8.77 15.84
N TYR A 21 20.82 -9.65 15.59
CA TYR A 21 19.44 -9.53 16.05
C TYR A 21 19.11 -10.47 17.22
N ALA A 22 20.10 -11.17 17.81
CA ALA A 22 19.90 -12.08 18.92
C ALA A 22 19.13 -11.44 20.07
N GLY A 23 18.05 -12.10 20.53
CA GLY A 23 17.16 -11.62 21.59
C GLY A 23 16.28 -10.44 21.19
N LYS A 24 16.18 -10.12 19.89
CA LYS A 24 15.37 -9.00 19.33
C LYS A 24 14.22 -9.53 18.49
N TYR A 25 13.99 -8.93 17.33
CA TYR A 25 12.83 -9.16 16.49
C TYR A 25 13.24 -9.34 15.02
N ALA A 26 12.46 -10.12 14.26
CA ALA A 26 12.56 -10.25 12.82
C ALA A 26 11.19 -10.61 12.23
N ILE A 27 10.98 -10.35 10.95
CA ILE A 27 9.78 -10.77 10.20
C ILE A 27 10.25 -11.70 9.07
N LEU A 28 9.58 -12.84 8.91
CA LEU A 28 9.99 -13.90 7.98
C LEU A 28 8.89 -14.16 6.96
N ARG A 29 9.24 -14.23 5.66
CA ARG A 29 8.30 -14.75 4.68
C ARG A 29 8.11 -16.25 4.90
N ALA A 30 6.87 -16.64 5.24
CA ALA A 30 6.55 -18.05 5.41
C ALA A 30 6.10 -18.70 4.09
N GLY A 31 5.45 -17.93 3.21
CA GLY A 31 4.98 -18.45 1.95
C GLY A 31 4.75 -17.40 0.87
N VAL A 32 4.65 -17.89 -0.35
CA VAL A 32 4.39 -17.10 -1.57
C VAL A 32 3.76 -17.99 -2.64
N ALA A 33 2.80 -17.47 -3.38
CA ALA A 33 2.18 -18.18 -4.51
C ALA A 33 1.70 -19.59 -4.16
N GLY A 34 1.05 -19.76 -3.01
CA GLY A 34 0.51 -21.05 -2.56
C GLY A 34 1.55 -22.08 -2.10
N ARG A 35 2.83 -21.73 -1.96
CA ARG A 35 3.91 -22.60 -1.45
C ARG A 35 4.61 -22.02 -0.24
N GLU A 36 5.29 -22.89 0.50
CA GLU A 36 6.24 -22.48 1.55
C GLU A 36 7.44 -21.77 0.93
N ASP A 37 7.94 -20.72 1.58
CA ASP A 37 9.21 -20.07 1.23
C ASP A 37 10.39 -21.03 1.48
N TYR A 38 11.30 -21.14 0.52
CA TYR A 38 12.39 -22.15 0.57
C TYR A 38 13.35 -21.96 1.76
N SER A 39 13.45 -20.75 2.31
CA SER A 39 14.33 -20.44 3.43
C SER A 39 13.60 -20.42 4.78
N PHE A 40 12.27 -20.50 4.80
CA PHE A 40 11.48 -20.28 5.99
C PHE A 40 11.88 -21.14 7.18
N ARG A 41 11.95 -22.47 7.01
CA ARG A 41 12.28 -23.39 8.11
C ARG A 41 13.69 -23.16 8.66
N ARG A 42 14.64 -22.84 7.81
CA ARG A 42 15.99 -22.48 8.21
C ARG A 42 16.00 -21.17 9.00
N HIS A 43 15.33 -20.14 8.51
CA HIS A 43 15.22 -18.84 9.20
C HIS A 43 14.55 -18.99 10.57
N VAL A 44 13.44 -19.73 10.66
CA VAL A 44 12.78 -20.04 11.94
C VAL A 44 13.74 -20.71 12.91
N SER A 45 14.47 -21.74 12.45
CA SER A 45 15.43 -22.48 13.29
C SER A 45 16.54 -21.58 13.84
N GLU A 46 17.11 -20.70 12.99
CA GLU A 46 18.12 -19.73 13.42
C GLU A 46 17.58 -18.68 14.38
N CYS A 47 16.38 -18.15 14.14
CA CYS A 47 15.72 -17.22 15.04
C CYS A 47 15.45 -17.85 16.41
N GLN A 48 14.96 -19.10 16.43
CA GLN A 48 14.75 -19.84 17.69
C GLN A 48 16.05 -20.03 18.46
N ARG A 49 17.12 -20.44 17.77
CA ARG A 49 18.46 -20.63 18.38
C ARG A 49 18.99 -19.35 19.02
N LEU A 50 18.69 -18.20 18.42
CA LEU A 50 19.15 -16.88 18.87
C LEU A 50 18.17 -16.15 19.79
N GLY A 51 17.02 -16.78 20.14
CA GLY A 51 16.00 -16.17 20.97
C GLY A 51 15.32 -14.97 20.33
N ILE A 52 15.26 -14.93 19.01
CA ILE A 52 14.61 -13.85 18.25
C ILE A 52 13.10 -14.10 18.21
N THR A 53 12.32 -13.11 18.58
CA THR A 53 10.85 -13.13 18.43
C THR A 53 10.50 -12.82 16.99
N ILE A 54 9.72 -13.70 16.34
CA ILE A 54 9.41 -13.56 14.92
C ILE A 54 7.96 -13.17 14.66
N GLY A 55 7.75 -12.36 13.61
CA GLY A 55 6.52 -12.27 12.84
C GLY A 55 6.65 -13.05 11.54
N VAL A 56 5.53 -13.35 10.92
CA VAL A 56 5.53 -14.09 9.65
C VAL A 56 4.58 -13.45 8.64
N TYR A 57 4.92 -13.52 7.33
CA TYR A 57 4.05 -13.02 6.29
C TYR A 57 3.89 -13.99 5.11
N PHE A 58 2.82 -13.79 4.36
CA PHE A 58 2.52 -14.52 3.15
C PHE A 58 2.29 -13.53 1.99
N TYR A 59 3.10 -13.62 0.95
CA TYR A 59 2.94 -12.82 -0.27
C TYR A 59 1.82 -13.40 -1.13
N SER A 60 0.74 -12.65 -1.33
CA SER A 60 -0.47 -13.13 -1.97
C SER A 60 -0.45 -12.96 -3.49
N TYR A 61 -0.73 -14.04 -4.19
CA TYR A 61 -1.01 -14.07 -5.63
C TYR A 61 -2.50 -14.30 -5.94
N ALA A 62 -3.38 -14.20 -4.94
CA ALA A 62 -4.80 -14.37 -5.13
C ALA A 62 -5.37 -13.36 -6.15
N LEU A 63 -6.22 -13.85 -7.03
CA LEU A 63 -6.93 -13.06 -8.05
C LEU A 63 -8.43 -12.89 -7.71
N ASN A 64 -8.89 -13.57 -6.65
CA ASN A 64 -10.25 -13.48 -6.12
C ASN A 64 -10.29 -13.97 -4.66
N THR A 65 -11.43 -13.77 -4.01
CA THR A 65 -11.64 -14.15 -2.61
C THR A 65 -11.49 -15.65 -2.33
N ALA A 66 -11.89 -16.52 -3.25
CA ALA A 66 -11.74 -17.96 -3.07
C ALA A 66 -10.27 -18.36 -3.01
N GLN A 67 -9.44 -17.83 -3.91
CA GLN A 67 -8.00 -18.05 -3.90
C GLN A 67 -7.35 -17.46 -2.66
N ALA A 68 -7.78 -16.28 -2.18
CA ALA A 68 -7.28 -15.68 -0.95
C ALA A 68 -7.56 -16.58 0.28
N ILE A 69 -8.73 -17.23 0.34
CA ILE A 69 -9.08 -18.22 1.37
C ILE A 69 -8.17 -19.46 1.27
N GLU A 70 -7.93 -19.98 0.07
CA GLU A 70 -7.03 -21.13 -0.15
C GLU A 70 -5.59 -20.80 0.27
N GLU A 71 -5.09 -19.60 -0.06
CA GLU A 71 -3.79 -19.11 0.37
C GLU A 71 -3.70 -19.01 1.90
N ALA A 72 -4.73 -18.47 2.56
CA ALA A 72 -4.79 -18.37 4.02
C ALA A 72 -4.75 -19.76 4.70
N GLN A 73 -5.52 -20.72 4.18
CA GLN A 73 -5.50 -22.10 4.68
C GLN A 73 -4.12 -22.77 4.49
N ARG A 74 -3.51 -22.54 3.34
CA ARG A 74 -2.15 -23.00 3.05
C ARG A 74 -1.15 -22.36 4.01
N PHE A 75 -1.26 -21.05 4.22
CA PHE A 75 -0.41 -20.33 5.15
C PHE A 75 -0.51 -20.89 6.56
N LEU A 76 -1.72 -21.12 7.07
CA LEU A 76 -1.92 -21.75 8.38
C LEU A 76 -1.22 -23.11 8.50
N SER A 77 -1.26 -23.93 7.44
CA SER A 77 -0.55 -25.22 7.42
C SER A 77 0.96 -25.07 7.43
N ILE A 78 1.49 -24.00 6.83
CA ILE A 78 2.94 -23.70 6.81
C ILE A 78 3.42 -23.27 8.20
N ILE A 79 2.65 -22.41 8.89
CA ILE A 79 3.07 -21.86 10.18
C ILE A 79 2.69 -22.73 11.39
N ASP A 80 2.06 -23.87 11.17
CA ASP A 80 1.68 -24.80 12.24
C ASP A 80 2.90 -25.20 13.07
N GLY A 81 2.77 -25.10 14.40
CA GLY A 81 3.85 -25.39 15.35
C GLY A 81 4.97 -24.35 15.45
N VAL A 82 4.87 -23.22 14.76
CA VAL A 82 5.83 -22.12 14.85
C VAL A 82 5.43 -21.14 15.94
N ASP A 83 6.36 -20.82 16.88
CA ASP A 83 6.12 -19.78 17.91
C ASP A 83 6.24 -18.39 17.26
N ILE A 84 5.10 -17.69 17.13
CA ILE A 84 4.98 -16.39 16.48
C ILE A 84 4.63 -15.34 17.54
N GLY A 85 5.46 -14.33 17.67
CA GLY A 85 5.29 -13.29 18.69
C GLY A 85 5.16 -11.87 18.12
N LEU A 86 5.19 -11.68 16.79
CA LEU A 86 5.00 -10.38 16.12
C LEU A 86 3.85 -10.41 15.10
N GLY A 87 2.87 -11.29 15.30
CA GLY A 87 1.71 -11.36 14.41
C GLY A 87 1.96 -12.09 13.09
N VAL A 88 0.87 -12.25 12.38
CA VAL A 88 0.77 -12.98 11.12
C VAL A 88 0.22 -12.02 10.07
N TRP A 89 0.92 -11.82 8.97
CA TRP A 89 0.68 -10.71 8.06
C TRP A 89 0.36 -11.22 6.64
N LEU A 90 -0.72 -10.69 6.07
CA LEU A 90 -0.96 -10.78 4.64
C LEU A 90 -0.13 -9.72 3.94
N ASP A 91 0.69 -10.10 2.99
CA ASP A 91 1.36 -9.18 2.09
C ASP A 91 0.50 -9.00 0.83
N MET A 92 -0.20 -7.85 0.78
CA MET A 92 -1.12 -7.51 -0.29
C MET A 92 -0.57 -6.34 -1.10
N GLU A 93 0.10 -6.71 -2.18
CA GLU A 93 0.67 -5.78 -3.15
C GLU A 93 0.65 -6.38 -4.57
N ASP A 94 1.18 -5.69 -5.55
CA ASP A 94 1.32 -6.14 -6.93
C ASP A 94 2.64 -5.63 -7.55
N ALA A 95 3.75 -5.76 -6.79
CA ALA A 95 5.06 -5.24 -7.20
C ALA A 95 5.58 -5.85 -8.50
N ASP A 96 5.20 -7.09 -8.80
CA ASP A 96 5.54 -7.81 -10.03
C ASP A 96 4.45 -7.72 -11.13
N HIS A 97 3.40 -6.92 -10.88
CA HIS A 97 2.24 -6.75 -11.77
C HIS A 97 1.46 -8.05 -12.08
N TYR A 98 1.58 -9.06 -11.22
CA TYR A 98 0.90 -10.33 -11.46
C TYR A 98 -0.62 -10.18 -11.49
N LYS A 99 -1.22 -9.48 -10.52
CA LYS A 99 -2.66 -9.28 -10.44
C LYS A 99 -3.18 -8.54 -11.67
N VAL A 100 -2.54 -7.42 -12.01
CA VAL A 100 -2.93 -6.61 -13.19
C VAL A 100 -2.76 -7.40 -14.48
N ASN A 101 -1.67 -8.15 -14.66
CA ASN A 101 -1.42 -8.97 -15.84
C ASN A 101 -2.43 -10.12 -15.98
N ASN A 102 -3.07 -10.53 -14.89
CA ASN A 102 -4.15 -11.54 -14.87
C ASN A 102 -5.56 -10.94 -14.80
N GLY A 103 -5.70 -9.65 -15.10
CA GLY A 103 -6.99 -8.97 -15.25
C GLY A 103 -7.62 -8.49 -13.94
N VAL A 104 -6.88 -8.50 -12.83
CA VAL A 104 -7.34 -7.96 -11.55
C VAL A 104 -6.79 -6.55 -11.38
N TYR A 105 -7.64 -5.55 -11.59
CA TYR A 105 -7.27 -4.15 -11.38
C TYR A 105 -7.15 -3.85 -9.89
N ILE A 106 -6.19 -2.95 -9.57
CA ILE A 106 -5.94 -2.51 -8.20
C ILE A 106 -7.01 -1.47 -7.84
N THR A 107 -8.09 -1.94 -7.29
CA THR A 107 -9.24 -1.16 -6.84
C THR A 107 -9.71 -1.68 -5.48
N HIS A 108 -10.45 -0.84 -4.75
CA HIS A 108 -11.09 -1.24 -3.52
C HIS A 108 -11.91 -2.53 -3.68
N ASP A 109 -12.77 -2.61 -4.72
CA ASP A 109 -13.68 -3.73 -4.95
C ASP A 109 -12.97 -5.07 -5.19
N ASN A 110 -11.70 -5.03 -5.61
CA ASN A 110 -10.89 -6.22 -5.79
C ASN A 110 -10.02 -6.52 -4.57
N ILE A 111 -9.35 -5.50 -4.03
CA ILE A 111 -8.30 -5.69 -3.02
C ILE A 111 -8.89 -5.90 -1.61
N ALA A 112 -9.89 -5.10 -1.21
CA ALA A 112 -10.46 -5.22 0.13
C ALA A 112 -11.12 -6.58 0.39
N PRO A 113 -11.98 -7.13 -0.51
CA PRO A 113 -12.60 -8.43 -0.29
C PRO A 113 -11.60 -9.59 -0.20
N MET A 114 -10.53 -9.58 -1.02
CA MET A 114 -9.47 -10.60 -0.96
C MET A 114 -8.69 -10.51 0.34
N SER A 115 -8.27 -9.30 0.71
CA SER A 115 -7.53 -9.06 1.95
C SER A 115 -8.35 -9.44 3.17
N ARG A 116 -9.63 -9.05 3.19
CA ARG A 116 -10.57 -9.39 4.26
C ARG A 116 -10.74 -10.90 4.39
N ALA A 117 -10.98 -11.60 3.29
CA ALA A 117 -11.21 -13.04 3.29
C ALA A 117 -10.00 -13.84 3.81
N PHE A 118 -8.78 -13.43 3.42
CA PHE A 118 -7.55 -14.01 3.95
C PHE A 118 -7.44 -13.79 5.47
N CYS A 119 -7.57 -12.55 5.91
CA CYS A 119 -7.42 -12.19 7.30
C CYS A 119 -8.49 -12.82 8.21
N ASP A 120 -9.74 -12.94 7.73
CA ASP A 120 -10.82 -13.61 8.48
C ASP A 120 -10.47 -15.08 8.77
N VAL A 121 -9.87 -15.80 7.82
CA VAL A 121 -9.42 -17.19 8.01
C VAL A 121 -8.31 -17.27 9.04
N VAL A 122 -7.30 -16.41 8.95
CA VAL A 122 -6.14 -16.41 9.85
C VAL A 122 -6.55 -15.99 11.27
N ALA A 123 -7.39 -14.98 11.41
CA ALA A 123 -7.91 -14.52 12.70
C ALA A 123 -8.80 -15.59 13.38
N SER A 124 -9.63 -16.30 12.58
CA SER A 124 -10.45 -17.40 13.08
C SER A 124 -9.62 -18.58 13.64
N ALA A 125 -8.38 -18.71 13.21
CA ALA A 125 -7.43 -19.67 13.74
C ALA A 125 -6.72 -19.19 15.05
N GLY A 126 -7.05 -17.98 15.53
CA GLY A 126 -6.56 -17.43 16.79
C GLY A 126 -5.26 -16.64 16.70
N TYR A 127 -4.82 -16.27 15.50
CA TYR A 127 -3.63 -15.44 15.32
C TYR A 127 -3.97 -13.95 15.31
N TYR A 128 -3.10 -13.13 15.91
CA TYR A 128 -3.08 -11.71 15.63
C TYR A 128 -2.70 -11.52 14.17
N THR A 129 -3.56 -10.88 13.38
CA THR A 129 -3.33 -10.71 11.95
C THR A 129 -3.47 -9.27 11.49
N GLY A 130 -2.72 -8.92 10.48
CA GLY A 130 -2.77 -7.64 9.82
C GLY A 130 -2.38 -7.75 8.36
N ILE A 131 -2.30 -6.59 7.70
CA ILE A 131 -2.06 -6.49 6.27
C ILE A 131 -0.85 -5.60 6.05
N TYR A 132 0.19 -6.15 5.38
CA TYR A 132 1.25 -5.37 4.79
C TYR A 132 0.78 -4.82 3.45
N THR A 133 1.03 -3.53 3.25
CA THR A 133 0.77 -2.84 1.99
C THR A 133 1.52 -1.52 1.94
N SER A 134 1.64 -0.94 0.74
CA SER A 134 2.19 0.41 0.62
C SER A 134 1.24 1.47 1.17
N LEU A 135 1.80 2.61 1.59
CA LEU A 135 1.01 3.74 2.07
C LEU A 135 -0.05 4.18 1.05
N SER A 136 0.27 4.11 -0.25
CA SER A 136 -0.66 4.46 -1.34
C SER A 136 -1.83 3.48 -1.49
N TRP A 137 -1.73 2.25 -0.97
CA TRP A 137 -2.77 1.24 -1.08
C TRP A 137 -3.72 1.19 0.12
N LEU A 138 -3.44 1.90 1.20
CA LEU A 138 -4.29 1.88 2.41
C LEU A 138 -5.76 2.16 2.12
N GLY A 139 -6.03 3.08 1.20
CA GLY A 139 -7.40 3.41 0.83
C GLY A 139 -8.14 2.30 0.07
N TYR A 140 -7.43 1.34 -0.56
CA TYR A 140 -8.07 0.18 -1.16
C TYR A 140 -8.52 -0.87 -0.13
N LEU A 141 -8.13 -0.72 1.14
CA LEU A 141 -8.46 -1.66 2.20
C LEU A 141 -9.64 -1.22 3.07
N ALA A 142 -9.86 0.09 3.21
CA ALA A 142 -10.88 0.63 4.09
C ALA A 142 -12.27 0.71 3.41
N PRO A 143 -13.39 0.54 4.14
CA PRO A 143 -13.45 0.23 5.58
C PRO A 143 -13.40 -1.28 5.90
N GLU A 144 -13.47 -2.17 4.93
CA GLU A 144 -13.67 -3.61 5.14
C GLU A 144 -12.55 -4.25 5.95
N CYS A 145 -11.33 -3.74 5.78
CA CYS A 145 -10.14 -4.25 6.46
C CYS A 145 -9.73 -3.42 7.69
N ASP A 146 -10.57 -2.47 8.15
CA ASP A 146 -10.30 -1.69 9.36
C ASP A 146 -10.12 -2.54 10.63
N PRO A 147 -10.81 -3.68 10.81
CA PRO A 147 -10.58 -4.56 11.95
C PRO A 147 -9.17 -5.13 12.03
N TYR A 148 -8.43 -5.15 10.93
CA TYR A 148 -7.09 -5.72 10.86
C TYR A 148 -6.02 -4.63 10.94
N ASP A 149 -4.93 -4.93 11.64
CA ASP A 149 -3.80 -4.03 11.77
C ASP A 149 -3.09 -3.81 10.42
N LYS A 150 -2.23 -2.80 10.36
CA LYS A 150 -1.47 -2.47 9.17
C LYS A 150 0.03 -2.48 9.44
N TRP A 151 0.76 -3.09 8.53
CA TRP A 151 2.19 -2.96 8.36
C TRP A 151 2.41 -2.17 7.08
N VAL A 152 2.86 -0.93 7.21
CA VAL A 152 2.82 0.03 6.11
C VAL A 152 4.21 0.24 5.51
N ALA A 153 4.37 0.00 4.21
CA ALA A 153 5.58 0.36 3.50
C ALA A 153 5.55 1.84 3.10
N ALA A 154 6.54 2.59 3.60
CA ALA A 154 6.76 4.00 3.25
C ALA A 154 8.24 4.33 3.44
N TRP A 155 9.00 4.28 2.35
CA TRP A 155 10.47 4.27 2.39
C TRP A 155 11.12 5.67 2.41
N GLY A 156 10.34 6.74 2.17
CA GLY A 156 10.91 8.09 2.11
C GLY A 156 12.05 8.18 1.11
N ASN A 157 13.25 8.55 1.58
CA ASN A 157 14.46 8.61 0.74
C ASN A 157 15.03 7.22 0.39
N ASN A 158 14.56 6.17 1.04
CA ASN A 158 15.06 4.79 0.91
C ASN A 158 16.59 4.65 1.10
N ASP A 159 17.15 5.43 2.01
CA ASP A 159 18.59 5.48 2.32
C ASP A 159 18.94 4.85 3.68
N GLY A 160 17.99 4.10 4.25
CA GLY A 160 18.10 3.51 5.59
C GLY A 160 17.66 4.46 6.71
N SER A 161 17.23 5.69 6.39
CA SER A 161 16.69 6.62 7.37
C SER A 161 15.17 6.56 7.44
N HIS A 162 14.61 6.64 8.66
CA HIS A 162 13.18 6.72 8.90
C HIS A 162 12.73 8.19 8.78
N THR A 163 12.33 8.59 7.57
CA THR A 163 11.95 9.99 7.25
C THR A 163 10.44 10.21 7.13
N VAL A 164 9.67 9.14 6.94
CA VAL A 164 8.20 9.16 6.90
C VAL A 164 7.67 8.44 8.13
N ASP A 165 6.65 8.94 8.79
CA ASP A 165 6.04 8.32 9.98
C ASP A 165 4.63 7.84 9.65
N THR A 166 4.43 6.52 9.68
CA THR A 166 3.13 5.88 9.42
C THR A 166 2.45 5.37 10.68
N SER A 167 2.91 5.76 11.87
CA SER A 167 2.37 5.28 13.16
C SER A 167 0.88 5.58 13.38
N ALA A 168 0.31 6.53 12.64
CA ALA A 168 -1.12 6.80 12.63
C ALA A 168 -1.95 5.74 11.87
N TYR A 169 -1.32 4.94 11.01
CA TYR A 169 -2.01 4.00 10.13
C TYR A 169 -1.85 2.54 10.56
N GLY A 170 -0.77 2.19 11.23
CA GLY A 170 -0.48 0.82 11.60
C GLY A 170 0.55 0.72 12.72
N THR A 171 0.76 -0.50 13.19
CA THR A 171 1.69 -0.77 14.30
C THR A 171 3.11 -1.09 13.84
N ILE A 172 3.31 -1.40 12.57
CA ILE A 172 4.63 -1.63 11.94
C ILE A 172 4.75 -0.79 10.68
N GLN A 173 5.95 -0.29 10.42
CA GLN A 173 6.30 0.34 9.15
C GLN A 173 7.58 -0.30 8.60
N GLN A 174 7.58 -0.65 7.31
CA GLN A 174 8.79 -0.87 6.54
C GLN A 174 9.26 0.50 6.05
N TYR A 175 10.38 0.99 6.59
CA TYR A 175 10.86 2.36 6.32
C TYR A 175 11.98 2.42 5.28
N THR A 176 12.55 1.29 4.92
CA THR A 176 13.54 1.17 3.85
C THR A 176 13.56 -0.24 3.26
N SER A 177 13.85 -0.33 1.98
CA SER A 177 14.23 -1.58 1.29
C SER A 177 15.71 -1.59 0.93
N ASN A 178 16.48 -0.60 1.40
CA ASN A 178 17.92 -0.43 1.24
C ASN A 178 18.43 -0.88 -0.14
N TYR A 179 17.80 -0.35 -1.21
CA TYR A 179 18.06 -0.69 -2.60
C TYR A 179 17.89 -2.19 -2.92
N GLY A 180 16.97 -2.89 -2.21
CA GLY A 180 16.68 -4.31 -2.44
C GLY A 180 17.68 -5.27 -1.78
N THR A 181 18.53 -4.80 -0.86
CA THR A 181 19.47 -5.66 -0.14
C THR A 181 18.94 -6.15 1.20
N LEU A 182 18.20 -5.31 1.92
CA LEU A 182 17.60 -5.66 3.20
C LEU A 182 16.44 -4.70 3.50
N ASP A 183 15.29 -5.27 3.79
CA ASP A 183 14.13 -4.54 4.25
C ASP A 183 14.20 -4.39 5.77
N GLU A 184 14.03 -3.16 6.26
CA GLU A 184 14.05 -2.87 7.69
C GLU A 184 12.78 -2.15 8.13
N ASN A 185 12.36 -2.50 9.34
CA ASN A 185 11.10 -2.07 9.91
C ASN A 185 11.28 -1.35 11.25
N VAL A 186 10.27 -0.55 11.59
CA VAL A 186 10.06 0.00 12.93
C VAL A 186 8.73 -0.49 13.48
N ILE A 187 8.73 -0.95 14.73
CA ILE A 187 7.53 -1.29 15.49
C ILE A 187 7.19 -0.12 16.41
N PHE A 188 5.96 0.38 16.35
CA PHE A 188 5.50 1.56 17.09
C PHE A 188 4.89 1.24 18.45
N VAL A 189 4.56 -0.01 18.72
CA VAL A 189 3.81 -0.48 19.89
C VAL A 189 4.63 -1.45 20.75
N ASP A 190 4.11 -1.85 21.92
CA ASP A 190 4.68 -2.95 22.67
C ASP A 190 4.38 -4.28 21.95
N PRO A 191 5.39 -5.07 21.60
CA PRO A 191 5.18 -6.32 20.87
C PRO A 191 4.34 -7.37 21.60
N SER A 192 4.10 -7.22 22.89
CA SER A 192 3.22 -8.14 23.63
C SER A 192 1.78 -8.18 23.10
N ILE A 193 1.33 -7.12 22.42
CA ILE A 193 -0.01 -7.06 21.83
C ILE A 193 -0.23 -8.15 20.78
N TYR A 194 0.81 -8.54 20.06
CA TYR A 194 0.72 -9.54 18.99
C TYR A 194 0.53 -10.99 19.51
N ARG A 195 0.72 -11.20 20.82
CA ARG A 195 0.52 -12.52 21.47
C ARG A 195 -0.88 -12.71 22.06
N THR A 196 -1.67 -11.64 22.17
CA THR A 196 -2.92 -11.65 22.96
C THR A 196 -4.19 -11.94 22.15
N GLY A 197 -4.07 -12.39 20.90
CA GLY A 197 -5.22 -12.80 20.10
C GLY A 197 -5.57 -11.84 18.93
N VAL A 198 -6.78 -11.92 18.44
CA VAL A 198 -7.24 -11.21 17.22
C VAL A 198 -7.01 -9.70 17.29
N SER A 199 -6.57 -9.13 16.18
CA SER A 199 -6.36 -7.68 16.01
C SER A 199 -7.63 -6.83 16.30
N ALA A 200 -8.81 -7.44 16.31
CA ALA A 200 -10.07 -6.79 16.64
C ALA A 200 -10.18 -6.27 18.09
N ASP A 201 -9.33 -6.76 19.02
CA ASP A 201 -9.24 -6.27 20.40
C ASP A 201 -8.18 -5.17 20.58
N ARG A 202 -7.79 -4.51 19.50
CA ARG A 202 -6.89 -3.35 19.52
C ARG A 202 -7.42 -2.32 20.53
N PRO A 203 -6.61 -1.85 21.51
CA PRO A 203 -7.02 -0.78 22.41
C PRO A 203 -7.50 0.42 21.58
N ALA A 204 -8.65 0.98 21.94
CA ALA A 204 -9.27 2.10 21.23
C ALA A 204 -8.35 3.33 21.07
N GLU A 205 -7.25 3.38 21.81
CA GLU A 205 -6.21 4.41 21.73
C GLU A 205 -5.42 4.40 20.40
N TYR A 206 -5.43 3.28 19.65
CA TYR A 206 -4.73 3.14 18.37
C TYR A 206 -5.68 3.04 17.17
N VAL A 207 -6.98 3.00 17.39
CA VAL A 207 -7.98 3.20 16.35
C VAL A 207 -8.18 4.71 16.18
N GLN A 208 -7.17 5.40 15.70
CA GLN A 208 -7.44 6.58 14.90
C GLN A 208 -7.72 6.09 13.48
N THR A 209 -8.94 5.58 13.27
CA THR A 209 -9.61 5.88 12.02
C THR A 209 -9.35 7.37 11.81
N PRO A 210 -8.92 7.82 10.63
CA PRO A 210 -9.18 9.20 10.29
C PRO A 210 -10.71 9.34 10.36
N THR A 211 -11.23 9.61 11.56
CA THR A 211 -12.51 10.26 11.72
C THR A 211 -12.31 11.51 10.90
N GLN A 212 -12.92 11.52 9.72
CA GLN A 212 -13.33 12.76 9.12
C GLN A 212 -14.25 13.49 10.12
N SER A 213 -13.63 14.04 11.16
CA SER A 213 -14.13 15.30 11.64
C SER A 213 -13.88 16.25 10.48
N PRO A 214 -14.89 16.97 10.01
CA PRO A 214 -14.64 18.08 9.12
C PRO A 214 -13.70 19.00 9.90
N VAL A 215 -12.40 18.87 9.64
CA VAL A 215 -11.45 19.91 10.00
C VAL A 215 -11.98 21.11 9.26
N ALA A 216 -12.31 22.15 10.00
CA ALA A 216 -12.62 23.44 9.44
C ALA A 216 -11.45 23.77 8.51
N THR A 217 -11.65 23.53 7.21
CA THR A 217 -10.72 23.86 6.17
C THR A 217 -10.48 25.36 6.26
N SER A 218 -9.24 25.79 6.56
CA SER A 218 -8.82 27.08 6.09
C SER A 218 -9.14 27.08 4.59
N GLU A 219 -9.78 28.12 4.06
CA GLU A 219 -10.40 28.18 2.71
C GLU A 219 -9.46 27.82 1.54
N ASN A 220 -8.22 27.40 1.81
CA ASN A 220 -7.15 27.22 0.84
C ASN A 220 -6.41 25.87 0.90
N VAL A 221 -6.94 24.87 1.59
CA VAL A 221 -6.29 23.55 1.68
C VAL A 221 -7.27 22.43 1.33
N TYR A 222 -6.86 21.54 0.45
CA TYR A 222 -7.60 20.32 0.12
C TYR A 222 -6.86 19.10 0.67
N VAL A 223 -7.57 18.23 1.37
CA VAL A 223 -7.03 16.94 1.80
C VAL A 223 -7.28 15.92 0.71
N VAL A 224 -6.22 15.39 0.14
CA VAL A 224 -6.25 14.38 -0.93
C VAL A 224 -7.10 13.20 -0.48
N GLN A 225 -8.13 12.90 -1.26
CA GLN A 225 -8.96 11.73 -1.05
C GLN A 225 -8.38 10.54 -1.80
N HIS A 226 -8.77 9.36 -1.37
CA HIS A 226 -8.40 8.13 -2.08
C HIS A 226 -8.89 8.18 -3.55
N GLY A 227 -8.00 7.82 -4.48
CA GLY A 227 -8.28 7.87 -5.92
C GLY A 227 -8.08 9.24 -6.56
N ASP A 228 -7.78 10.29 -5.75
CA ASP A 228 -7.42 11.58 -6.32
C ASP A 228 -6.09 11.52 -7.07
N THR A 229 -6.03 12.29 -8.14
CA THR A 229 -4.79 12.67 -8.81
C THR A 229 -4.58 14.17 -8.65
N LEU A 230 -3.34 14.64 -8.67
CA LEU A 230 -3.07 16.07 -8.59
C LEU A 230 -3.76 16.84 -9.73
N SER A 231 -3.87 16.22 -10.90
CA SER A 231 -4.62 16.77 -12.03
C SER A 231 -6.13 16.80 -11.81
N GLY A 232 -6.70 15.76 -11.16
CA GLY A 232 -8.12 15.75 -10.78
C GLY A 232 -8.44 16.82 -9.73
N ILE A 233 -7.58 16.97 -8.72
CA ILE A 233 -7.70 18.04 -7.71
C ILE A 233 -7.59 19.41 -8.39
N ALA A 234 -6.60 19.59 -9.25
CA ALA A 234 -6.44 20.84 -9.99
C ALA A 234 -7.68 21.22 -10.81
N ALA A 235 -8.25 20.27 -11.55
CA ALA A 235 -9.48 20.45 -12.29
C ALA A 235 -10.68 20.83 -11.41
N LYS A 236 -10.81 20.17 -10.23
CA LYS A 236 -11.85 20.44 -9.25
C LYS A 236 -11.81 21.88 -8.72
N PHE A 237 -10.62 22.46 -8.60
CA PHE A 237 -10.40 23.81 -8.08
C PHE A 237 -10.04 24.84 -9.14
N GLY A 238 -10.19 24.52 -10.44
CA GLY A 238 -9.99 25.44 -11.54
C GLY A 238 -8.54 25.92 -11.72
N THR A 239 -7.57 25.07 -11.39
CA THR A 239 -6.14 25.34 -11.48
C THR A 239 -5.43 24.26 -12.30
N THR A 240 -4.10 24.28 -12.37
CA THR A 240 -3.30 23.26 -13.06
C THR A 240 -2.51 22.42 -12.07
N TYR A 241 -2.25 21.16 -12.41
CA TYR A 241 -1.45 20.29 -11.55
C TYR A 241 -0.01 20.79 -11.42
N GLN A 242 0.52 21.46 -12.43
CA GLN A 242 1.85 22.10 -12.37
C GLN A 242 1.87 23.18 -11.29
N HIS A 243 0.83 24.03 -11.25
CA HIS A 243 0.71 25.06 -10.24
C HIS A 243 0.57 24.45 -8.83
N LEU A 244 -0.30 23.42 -8.68
CA LEU A 244 -0.41 22.73 -7.39
C LEU A 244 0.90 22.06 -7.00
N ALA A 245 1.63 21.45 -7.94
CA ALA A 245 2.92 20.83 -7.66
C ALA A 245 3.95 21.87 -7.19
N GLU A 246 4.02 23.00 -7.87
CA GLU A 246 4.95 24.10 -7.57
C GLU A 246 4.71 24.68 -6.16
N ILE A 247 3.46 25.08 -5.86
CA ILE A 247 3.14 25.72 -4.56
C ILE A 247 3.19 24.74 -3.37
N ASN A 248 3.13 23.43 -3.62
CA ASN A 248 3.22 22.38 -2.60
C ASN A 248 4.59 21.68 -2.56
N GLY A 249 5.54 22.08 -3.38
CA GLY A 249 6.88 21.47 -3.43
C GLY A 249 6.85 19.98 -3.86
N ILE A 250 5.85 19.59 -4.68
CA ILE A 250 5.69 18.22 -5.16
C ILE A 250 6.59 18.03 -6.39
N SER A 251 7.66 17.25 -6.20
CA SER A 251 8.67 17.02 -7.24
C SER A 251 8.16 16.09 -8.36
N ASP A 252 7.30 15.12 -8.03
CA ASP A 252 6.63 14.25 -9.00
C ASP A 252 5.11 14.42 -8.89
N PRO A 253 4.47 15.10 -9.86
CA PRO A 253 3.03 15.33 -9.85
C PRO A 253 2.16 14.05 -9.92
N ASN A 254 2.76 12.92 -10.28
CA ASN A 254 2.07 11.63 -10.31
C ASN A 254 2.05 10.95 -8.95
N VAL A 255 2.75 11.51 -7.96
CA VAL A 255 2.88 10.94 -6.61
C VAL A 255 2.26 11.89 -5.60
N ILE A 256 1.00 11.65 -5.26
CA ILE A 256 0.30 12.25 -4.12
C ILE A 256 -0.36 11.17 -3.29
N TYR A 257 -0.57 11.43 -2.03
CA TYR A 257 -1.03 10.43 -1.06
C TYR A 257 -2.37 10.83 -0.45
N ALA A 258 -3.28 9.88 -0.29
CA ALA A 258 -4.51 10.11 0.46
C ALA A 258 -4.18 10.61 1.88
N GLY A 259 -4.87 11.68 2.33
CA GLY A 259 -4.55 12.38 3.56
C GLY A 259 -3.48 13.47 3.45
N GLN A 260 -2.79 13.58 2.30
CA GLN A 260 -1.89 14.70 2.05
C GLN A 260 -2.67 16.00 1.93
N GLU A 261 -2.18 17.04 2.59
CA GLU A 261 -2.73 18.39 2.45
C GLU A 261 -2.14 19.07 1.22
N ILE A 262 -3.01 19.52 0.32
CA ILE A 262 -2.65 20.27 -0.89
C ILE A 262 -3.15 21.71 -0.71
N VAL A 263 -2.24 22.65 -0.66
CA VAL A 263 -2.56 24.08 -0.69
C VAL A 263 -3.14 24.42 -2.07
N ILE A 264 -4.37 24.96 -2.05
CA ILE A 264 -5.13 25.32 -3.26
C ILE A 264 -5.12 26.85 -3.45
N SER A 265 -4.15 27.54 -2.90
CA SER A 265 -4.07 29.00 -3.00
C SER A 265 -3.52 29.42 -4.37
N GLY A 266 -4.38 29.95 -5.20
CA GLY A 266 -4.06 30.62 -6.46
C GLY A 266 -5.27 31.33 -6.99
N GLU A 267 -5.12 32.49 -7.58
CA GLU A 267 -6.18 33.13 -8.34
C GLU A 267 -6.76 32.08 -9.30
N PRO A 268 -8.10 31.94 -9.43
CA PRO A 268 -8.67 31.00 -10.39
C PRO A 268 -8.08 31.31 -11.75
N VAL A 269 -7.37 30.35 -12.33
CA VAL A 269 -7.08 30.44 -13.77
C VAL A 269 -8.46 30.56 -14.40
N ALA A 270 -8.73 31.69 -15.04
CA ALA A 270 -10.03 31.99 -15.61
C ALA A 270 -10.48 30.77 -16.42
N ASN A 271 -11.46 30.08 -15.90
CA ASN A 271 -12.04 28.92 -16.53
C ASN A 271 -12.74 29.41 -17.79
N THR A 272 -12.01 29.47 -18.90
CA THR A 272 -12.66 29.55 -20.21
C THR A 272 -13.32 28.19 -20.36
N SER A 273 -14.64 28.18 -20.24
CA SER A 273 -15.53 27.02 -20.37
C SER A 273 -15.56 26.45 -21.80
N ASP A 274 -14.40 26.35 -22.44
CA ASP A 274 -14.26 25.70 -23.73
C ASP A 274 -13.83 24.26 -23.51
N GLU A 275 -14.81 23.34 -23.57
CA GLU A 275 -14.53 21.93 -23.66
C GLU A 275 -13.56 21.68 -24.82
N VAL A 276 -12.41 21.11 -24.53
CA VAL A 276 -11.41 20.78 -25.53
C VAL A 276 -11.51 19.30 -25.86
N TYR A 277 -11.67 19.03 -27.14
CA TYR A 277 -11.73 17.68 -27.67
C TYR A 277 -10.52 17.40 -28.56
N TYR A 278 -10.09 16.15 -28.61
CA TYR A 278 -9.03 15.68 -29.48
C TYR A 278 -9.44 14.38 -30.17
N THR A 279 -9.26 14.33 -31.48
CA THR A 279 -9.46 13.09 -32.23
C THR A 279 -8.16 12.31 -32.30
N ILE A 280 -8.16 11.13 -31.75
CA ILE A 280 -7.00 10.22 -31.68
C ILE A 280 -6.50 9.95 -33.10
N GLN A 281 -5.22 10.13 -33.31
CA GLN A 281 -4.55 9.87 -34.60
C GLN A 281 -3.90 8.47 -34.57
N ASP A 282 -3.57 7.96 -35.75
CA ASP A 282 -2.84 6.70 -35.86
C ASP A 282 -1.45 6.83 -35.22
N GLY A 283 -1.12 5.88 -34.33
CA GLY A 283 0.11 5.89 -33.55
C GLY A 283 0.06 6.67 -32.23
N ASP A 284 -1.06 7.33 -31.90
CA ASP A 284 -1.22 7.97 -30.61
C ASP A 284 -1.31 6.95 -29.47
N THR A 285 -0.78 7.36 -28.31
CA THR A 285 -1.04 6.70 -27.02
C THR A 285 -1.75 7.68 -26.10
N LEU A 286 -2.54 7.17 -25.16
CA LEU A 286 -3.25 8.04 -24.22
C LEU A 286 -2.27 8.87 -23.37
N SER A 287 -1.09 8.32 -23.05
CA SER A 287 -0.01 9.04 -22.37
C SER A 287 0.58 10.16 -23.25
N GLY A 288 0.85 9.89 -24.52
CA GLY A 288 1.36 10.89 -25.44
C GLY A 288 0.35 12.04 -25.69
N ILE A 289 -0.95 11.72 -25.73
CA ILE A 289 -2.01 12.74 -25.80
C ILE A 289 -2.04 13.55 -24.49
N ALA A 290 -1.95 12.89 -23.36
CA ALA A 290 -1.92 13.53 -22.04
C ALA A 290 -0.75 14.53 -21.94
N ASP A 291 0.45 14.11 -22.31
CA ASP A 291 1.66 14.95 -22.32
C ASP A 291 1.47 16.18 -23.23
N LYS A 292 0.88 15.98 -24.40
CA LYS A 292 0.61 17.05 -25.38
C LYS A 292 -0.30 18.14 -24.82
N PHE A 293 -1.25 17.78 -23.97
CA PHE A 293 -2.24 18.69 -23.40
C PHE A 293 -1.99 19.04 -21.93
N GLY A 294 -0.86 18.62 -21.35
CA GLY A 294 -0.48 18.95 -19.97
C GLY A 294 -1.41 18.33 -18.92
N THR A 295 -1.83 17.08 -19.14
CA THR A 295 -2.71 16.33 -18.26
C THR A 295 -2.16 14.91 -18.04
N SER A 296 -2.85 14.06 -17.29
CA SER A 296 -2.46 12.66 -17.11
C SER A 296 -3.32 11.72 -17.97
N TYR A 297 -2.75 10.58 -18.40
CA TYR A 297 -3.52 9.57 -19.12
C TYR A 297 -4.63 8.96 -18.26
N GLN A 298 -4.43 8.89 -16.94
CA GLN A 298 -5.44 8.44 -15.98
C GLN A 298 -6.64 9.39 -15.99
N TYR A 299 -6.39 10.71 -16.01
CA TYR A 299 -7.46 11.70 -16.09
C TYR A 299 -8.20 11.61 -17.42
N LEU A 300 -7.49 11.49 -18.56
CA LEU A 300 -8.13 11.30 -19.85
C LEU A 300 -8.96 10.01 -19.90
N ALA A 301 -8.45 8.92 -19.32
CA ALA A 301 -9.19 7.66 -19.22
C ALA A 301 -10.47 7.83 -18.42
N TYR A 302 -10.39 8.44 -17.24
CA TYR A 302 -11.54 8.72 -16.37
C TYR A 302 -12.57 9.63 -17.09
N LEU A 303 -12.11 10.75 -17.64
CA LEU A 303 -12.98 11.74 -18.30
C LEU A 303 -13.77 11.15 -19.48
N ASN A 304 -13.21 10.13 -20.13
CA ASN A 304 -13.77 9.52 -21.35
C ASN A 304 -14.30 8.10 -21.12
N GLY A 305 -14.33 7.59 -19.90
CA GLY A 305 -14.81 6.23 -19.59
C GLY A 305 -13.96 5.14 -20.24
N ILE A 306 -12.65 5.39 -20.44
CA ILE A 306 -11.71 4.43 -21.03
C ILE A 306 -11.24 3.47 -19.93
N SER A 307 -11.77 2.27 -19.93
CA SER A 307 -11.47 1.24 -18.92
C SER A 307 -10.06 0.65 -19.04
N ASN A 308 -9.46 0.66 -20.24
CA ASN A 308 -8.07 0.23 -20.46
C ASN A 308 -7.29 1.34 -21.17
N PRO A 309 -6.43 2.10 -20.46
CA PRO A 309 -5.67 3.21 -21.03
C PRO A 309 -4.68 2.82 -22.15
N ASN A 310 -4.33 1.54 -22.24
CA ASN A 310 -3.43 1.01 -23.27
C ASN A 310 -4.17 0.67 -24.57
N VAL A 311 -5.50 0.80 -24.59
CA VAL A 311 -6.32 0.48 -25.76
C VAL A 311 -7.14 1.69 -26.14
N ILE A 312 -6.64 2.45 -27.13
CA ILE A 312 -7.37 3.57 -27.75
C ILE A 312 -7.40 3.36 -29.26
N TYR A 313 -8.38 3.95 -29.91
CA TYR A 313 -8.61 3.74 -31.33
C TYR A 313 -8.51 5.04 -32.10
N ALA A 314 -7.70 5.05 -33.17
CA ALA A 314 -7.62 6.17 -34.08
C ALA A 314 -9.01 6.51 -34.65
N GLY A 315 -9.30 7.80 -34.78
CA GLY A 315 -10.60 8.29 -35.18
C GLY A 315 -11.61 8.53 -34.06
N THR A 316 -11.34 8.02 -32.85
CA THR A 316 -12.18 8.31 -31.67
C THR A 316 -11.89 9.72 -31.19
N THR A 317 -12.93 10.49 -30.89
CA THR A 317 -12.79 11.80 -30.27
C THR A 317 -12.91 11.67 -28.76
N ILE A 318 -11.91 12.16 -28.06
CA ILE A 318 -11.87 12.19 -26.60
C ILE A 318 -11.92 13.61 -26.08
N ARG A 319 -12.55 13.79 -24.93
CA ARG A 319 -12.54 15.06 -24.19
C ARG A 319 -11.23 15.19 -23.43
N ILE A 320 -10.64 16.38 -23.50
CA ILE A 320 -9.36 16.68 -22.85
C ILE A 320 -9.57 17.44 -21.53
N ARG A 321 -10.57 18.33 -21.48
CA ARG A 321 -10.96 19.12 -20.32
C ARG A 321 -12.41 19.61 -20.42
#